data_ea5ce01fcde12196c985a9f45f34b5ee
#
_entry.id   ea5ce01fcde12196c985a9f45f34b5ee
#
_cell.length_a   1.000
_cell.length_b   1.000
_cell.length_c   1.000
_cell.angle_alpha   90.00
_cell.angle_beta   90.00
_cell.angle_gamma   90.00
#
_symmetry.space_group_name_H-M   'P 1'
#
loop_
_entity.id
_entity.type
_entity.pdbx_description
1 polymer ?
#
loop_
_entity_poly.entity_id
_entity_poly.type
_entity_poly.pdbx_seq_one_letter_code
_entity_poly.pdbx_strand_id
1 'polypeptide(L)'
;TEAERLSYDWVKKHYNHEFLFITDYSAEKRAFYHMRDENGVPQGYDLIWRGVEITTGAQREHRYDILKKQADETGLGEDVKFYLEFFKYGCPPHGGFGLGVDRLTMLLLGLNIKEAMFLFRSPDRLNQ
;
A
#
# COMPACT_ATOMS: atom_id res chain seq x y z
N THR A 1 12.60 0.33 -3.25
CA THR A 1 12.75 1.12 -4.49
C THR A 1 13.84 2.15 -4.35
N GLU A 2 14.31 2.73 -5.45
CA GLU A 2 15.30 3.80 -5.40
C GLU A 2 14.72 5.06 -4.72
N ALA A 3 13.46 5.34 -4.94
CA ALA A 3 12.75 6.43 -4.28
C ALA A 3 12.74 6.28 -2.75
N GLU A 4 12.57 5.08 -2.23
CA GLU A 4 12.61 4.80 -0.79
C GLU A 4 13.98 5.10 -0.20
N ARG A 5 15.05 4.67 -0.88
CA ARG A 5 16.42 4.92 -0.46
C ARG A 5 16.78 6.41 -0.48
N LEU A 6 16.48 7.08 -1.59
CA LEU A 6 16.73 8.52 -1.73
C LEU A 6 15.92 9.33 -0.73
N SER A 7 14.67 8.94 -0.48
CA SER A 7 13.80 9.62 0.48
C SER A 7 14.36 9.57 1.90
N TYR A 8 14.94 8.45 2.32
CA TYR A 8 15.57 8.32 3.64
C TYR A 8 16.76 9.28 3.79
N ASP A 9 17.70 9.23 2.84
CA ASP A 9 18.90 10.07 2.88
C ASP A 9 18.54 11.56 2.82
N TRP A 10 17.62 11.94 1.95
CA TRP A 10 17.20 13.31 1.78
C TRP A 10 16.45 13.86 3.00
N VAL A 11 15.50 13.11 3.54
CA VAL A 11 14.70 13.51 4.71
C VAL A 11 15.60 13.65 5.95
N LYS A 12 16.50 12.72 6.17
CA LYS A 12 17.44 12.78 7.30
C LYS A 12 18.33 14.02 7.22
N LYS A 13 18.83 14.31 6.02
CA LYS A 13 19.74 15.45 5.79
C LYS A 13 19.05 16.81 5.97
N HIS A 14 17.82 16.96 5.46
CA HIS A 14 17.16 18.26 5.39
C HIS A 14 16.24 18.56 6.57
N TYR A 15 15.65 17.53 7.16
CA TYR A 15 14.64 17.67 8.21
C TYR A 15 15.03 17.00 9.53
N ASN A 16 16.16 16.29 9.58
CA ASN A 16 16.57 15.46 10.72
C ASN A 16 15.44 14.52 11.19
N HIS A 17 14.74 13.93 10.24
CA HIS A 17 13.57 13.09 10.42
C HIS A 17 13.76 11.77 9.68
N GLU A 18 13.00 10.74 9.99
CA GLU A 18 13.17 9.40 9.42
C GLU A 18 11.94 8.89 8.65
N PHE A 19 10.83 9.64 8.72
CA PHE A 19 9.57 9.25 8.08
C PHE A 19 9.26 10.12 6.87
N LEU A 20 8.68 9.51 5.84
CA LEU A 20 8.22 10.19 4.65
C LEU A 20 6.93 9.54 4.14
N PHE A 21 5.94 10.37 3.78
CA PHE A 21 4.83 9.94 2.94
C PHE A 21 5.17 10.16 1.48
N ILE A 22 4.92 9.13 0.66
CA ILE A 22 4.97 9.21 -0.80
C ILE A 22 3.54 9.13 -1.32
N THR A 23 3.14 10.10 -2.14
CA THR A 23 1.79 10.23 -2.71
C THR A 23 1.83 10.35 -4.24
N ASP A 24 0.69 10.58 -4.85
CA ASP A 24 0.56 10.92 -6.28
C ASP A 24 1.15 9.87 -7.24
N TYR A 25 0.93 8.61 -6.91
CA TYR A 25 1.31 7.50 -7.79
C TYR A 25 0.42 7.47 -9.04
N SER A 26 0.97 6.99 -10.15
CA SER A 26 0.17 6.74 -11.35
C SER A 26 -0.88 5.63 -11.11
N ALA A 27 -2.02 5.72 -11.81
CA ALA A 27 -3.11 4.76 -11.68
C ALA A 27 -2.68 3.31 -11.98
N GLU A 28 -1.75 3.12 -12.89
CA GLU A 28 -1.20 1.80 -13.25
C GLU A 28 -0.43 1.10 -12.11
N LYS A 29 0.07 1.89 -11.14
CA LYS A 29 0.85 1.38 -10.00
C LYS A 29 0.01 1.16 -8.75
N ARG A 30 -1.29 1.43 -8.82
CA ARG A 30 -2.20 1.30 -7.67
C ARG A 30 -3.35 0.36 -7.98
N ALA A 31 -3.87 -0.27 -6.95
CA ALA A 31 -4.99 -1.20 -7.08
C ALA A 31 -6.27 -0.48 -7.54
N PHE A 32 -7.10 -1.19 -8.29
CA PHE A 32 -8.34 -0.67 -8.86
C PHE A 32 -9.31 -0.05 -7.83
N TYR A 33 -9.25 -0.48 -6.59
CA TYR A 33 -10.13 -0.02 -5.51
C TYR A 33 -9.70 1.32 -4.87
N HIS A 34 -8.63 1.94 -5.33
CA HIS A 34 -8.28 3.30 -4.90
C HIS A 34 -9.21 4.32 -5.54
N MET A 35 -9.78 5.20 -4.72
CA MET A 35 -10.50 6.35 -5.23
C MET A 35 -9.55 7.24 -6.03
N ARG A 36 -10.00 7.72 -7.18
CA ARG A 36 -9.24 8.67 -8.00
C ARG A 36 -9.83 10.07 -7.86
N ASP A 37 -8.97 11.07 -7.89
CA ASP A 37 -9.38 12.47 -7.96
C ASP A 37 -9.94 12.84 -9.36
N GLU A 38 -10.25 14.12 -9.54
CA GLU A 38 -10.77 14.67 -10.81
C GLU A 38 -9.79 14.56 -11.99
N ASN A 39 -8.48 14.44 -11.70
CA ASN A 39 -7.41 14.25 -12.69
C ASN A 39 -7.08 12.77 -12.93
N GLY A 40 -7.79 11.85 -12.28
CA GLY A 40 -7.56 10.41 -12.37
C GLY A 40 -6.41 9.90 -11.50
N VAL A 41 -5.88 10.72 -10.60
CA VAL A 41 -4.78 10.35 -9.69
C VAL A 41 -5.33 9.57 -8.50
N PRO A 42 -4.84 8.35 -8.23
CA PRO A 42 -5.26 7.56 -7.08
C PRO A 42 -4.89 8.24 -5.76
N GLN A 43 -5.86 8.36 -4.87
CA GLN A 43 -5.67 8.94 -3.54
C GLN A 43 -5.09 7.90 -2.57
N GLY A 44 -3.87 7.50 -2.87
CA GLY A 44 -3.11 6.53 -2.10
C GLY A 44 -1.78 7.11 -1.63
N TYR A 45 -1.26 6.48 -0.59
CA TYR A 45 0.03 6.86 0.00
C TYR A 45 0.79 5.63 0.48
N ASP A 46 2.10 5.77 0.56
CA ASP A 46 2.98 4.87 1.29
C ASP A 46 3.69 5.66 2.39
N LEU A 47 3.74 5.08 3.59
CA LEU A 47 4.56 5.60 4.67
C LEU A 47 5.87 4.82 4.70
N ILE A 48 6.95 5.56 4.49
CA ILE A 48 8.32 5.05 4.49
C ILE A 48 8.99 5.45 5.79
N TRP A 49 9.63 4.50 6.45
CA TRP A 49 10.49 4.72 7.59
C TRP A 49 11.86 4.14 7.34
N ARG A 50 12.90 4.95 7.46
CA ARG A 50 14.31 4.57 7.18
C ARG A 50 14.47 3.85 5.84
N GLY A 51 13.81 4.34 4.80
CA GLY A 51 13.85 3.77 3.47
C GLY A 51 13.04 2.48 3.26
N VAL A 52 12.27 2.05 4.25
CA VAL A 52 11.42 0.86 4.18
C VAL A 52 9.95 1.27 4.24
N GLU A 53 9.16 0.81 3.29
CA GLU A 53 7.70 0.95 3.33
C GLU A 53 7.13 0.12 4.49
N ILE A 54 6.53 0.80 5.48
CA ILE A 54 5.88 0.16 6.64
C ILE A 54 4.36 0.16 6.50
N THR A 55 3.80 1.06 5.73
CA THR A 55 2.35 1.17 5.52
C THR A 55 2.07 1.60 4.10
N THR A 56 1.05 0.97 3.50
CA THR A 56 0.40 1.46 2.29
C THR A 56 -1.08 1.68 2.57
N GLY A 57 -1.63 2.79 2.14
CA GLY A 57 -3.01 3.15 2.40
C GLY A 57 -3.65 3.96 1.28
N ALA A 58 -4.96 4.07 1.33
CA ALA A 58 -5.71 4.88 0.37
C ALA A 58 -7.11 5.27 0.87
N GLN A 59 -7.64 6.34 0.29
CA GLN A 59 -9.07 6.54 0.16
C GLN A 59 -9.61 5.45 -0.77
N ARG A 60 -10.63 4.71 -0.35
CA ARG A 60 -11.22 3.64 -1.15
C ARG A 60 -12.35 4.17 -2.03
N GLU A 61 -12.48 3.65 -3.24
CA GLU A 61 -13.64 3.92 -4.08
C GLU A 61 -14.85 3.17 -3.51
N HIS A 62 -15.89 3.89 -3.17
CA HIS A 62 -17.11 3.35 -2.54
C HIS A 62 -18.31 3.33 -3.47
N ARG A 63 -18.24 4.02 -4.61
CA ARG A 63 -19.32 4.10 -5.59
C ARG A 63 -19.22 2.93 -6.55
N TYR A 64 -20.25 2.07 -6.56
CA TYR A 64 -20.25 0.80 -7.30
C TYR A 64 -19.88 0.96 -8.78
N ASP A 65 -20.51 1.90 -9.50
CA ASP A 65 -20.32 2.03 -10.95
C ASP A 65 -18.87 2.43 -11.29
N ILE A 66 -18.27 3.30 -10.47
CA ILE A 66 -16.88 3.73 -10.66
C ILE A 66 -15.93 2.60 -10.30
N LEU A 67 -16.16 1.93 -9.18
CA LEU A 67 -15.35 0.80 -8.73
C LEU A 67 -15.36 -0.33 -9.75
N LYS A 68 -16.55 -0.65 -10.29
CA LYS A 68 -16.70 -1.65 -11.37
C LYS A 68 -15.91 -1.26 -12.61
N LYS A 69 -16.05 -0.01 -13.07
CA LYS A 69 -15.30 0.49 -14.22
C LYS A 69 -13.78 0.37 -14.00
N GLN A 70 -13.28 0.74 -12.82
CA GLN A 70 -11.86 0.63 -12.50
C GLN A 70 -11.38 -0.84 -12.47
N ALA A 71 -12.22 -1.77 -12.00
CA ALA A 71 -11.91 -3.20 -12.03
C ALA A 71 -11.85 -3.74 -13.47
N ASP A 72 -12.80 -3.33 -14.32
CA ASP A 72 -12.83 -3.70 -15.74
C ASP A 72 -11.60 -3.17 -16.50
N GLU A 73 -11.15 -1.93 -16.22
CA GLU A 73 -9.93 -1.33 -16.77
C GLU A 73 -8.65 -2.14 -16.48
N THR A 74 -8.62 -2.83 -15.33
CA THR A 74 -7.49 -3.69 -14.94
C THR A 74 -7.63 -5.15 -15.39
N GLY A 75 -8.73 -5.49 -16.07
CA GLY A 75 -9.04 -6.85 -16.49
C GLY A 75 -9.50 -7.79 -15.37
N LEU A 76 -9.79 -7.26 -14.18
CA LEU A 76 -10.15 -8.04 -12.99
C LEU A 76 -11.68 -8.15 -12.77
N GLY A 77 -12.50 -7.53 -13.62
CA GLY A 77 -13.94 -7.35 -13.39
C GLY A 77 -14.68 -8.64 -13.00
N GLU A 78 -14.42 -9.74 -13.69
CA GLU A 78 -15.06 -11.03 -13.37
C GLU A 78 -14.49 -11.68 -12.11
N ASP A 79 -13.16 -11.61 -11.91
CA ASP A 79 -12.48 -12.25 -10.78
C ASP A 79 -12.88 -11.64 -9.43
N VAL A 80 -13.22 -10.34 -9.41
CA VAL A 80 -13.62 -9.61 -8.20
C VAL A 80 -15.11 -9.35 -8.09
N LYS A 81 -15.93 -10.01 -8.90
CA LYS A 81 -17.38 -9.81 -8.95
C LYS A 81 -18.05 -9.94 -7.59
N PHE A 82 -17.66 -10.94 -6.80
CA PHE A 82 -18.19 -11.14 -5.44
C PHE A 82 -17.88 -9.93 -4.53
N TYR A 83 -16.71 -9.32 -4.67
CA TYR A 83 -16.32 -8.13 -3.92
C TYR A 83 -17.14 -6.91 -4.35
N LEU A 84 -17.30 -6.71 -5.66
CA LEU A 84 -18.09 -5.59 -6.22
C LEU A 84 -19.55 -5.63 -5.78
N GLU A 85 -20.12 -6.82 -5.60
CA GLU A 85 -21.54 -6.96 -5.24
C GLU A 85 -21.88 -6.32 -3.89
N PHE A 86 -20.97 -6.30 -2.93
CA PHE A 86 -21.21 -5.63 -1.64
C PHE A 86 -21.51 -4.14 -1.82
N PHE A 87 -20.89 -3.48 -2.78
CA PHE A 87 -21.06 -2.05 -3.03
C PHE A 87 -22.39 -1.66 -3.66
N LYS A 88 -23.11 -2.62 -4.25
CA LYS A 88 -24.47 -2.40 -4.80
C LYS A 88 -25.49 -2.03 -3.74
N TYR A 89 -25.28 -2.45 -2.51
CA TYR A 89 -26.19 -2.22 -1.39
C TYR A 89 -25.89 -0.90 -0.65
N GLY A 90 -24.95 -0.12 -1.15
CA GLY A 90 -24.50 1.12 -0.56
C GLY A 90 -23.27 0.91 0.35
N CYS A 91 -22.28 1.76 0.14
CA CYS A 91 -21.07 1.77 0.95
C CYS A 91 -20.73 3.22 1.30
N PRO A 92 -20.50 3.56 2.58
CA PRO A 92 -20.09 4.91 2.94
C PRO A 92 -18.67 5.21 2.45
N PRO A 93 -18.30 6.50 2.28
CA PRO A 93 -16.92 6.89 2.08
C PRO A 93 -16.04 6.30 3.17
N HIS A 94 -14.95 5.66 2.78
CA HIS A 94 -14.03 5.03 3.72
C HIS A 94 -12.60 5.02 3.17
N GLY A 95 -11.65 4.84 4.06
CA GLY A 95 -10.25 4.61 3.75
C GLY A 95 -9.74 3.41 4.51
N GLY A 96 -8.50 3.06 4.24
CA GLY A 96 -7.84 1.98 4.95
C GLY A 96 -6.36 1.90 4.60
N PHE A 97 -5.63 1.20 5.45
CA PHE A 97 -4.20 0.96 5.23
C PHE A 97 -3.82 -0.44 5.69
N GLY A 98 -2.77 -0.97 5.06
CA GLY A 98 -2.08 -2.17 5.53
C GLY A 98 -0.81 -1.78 6.27
N LEU A 99 -0.64 -2.27 7.49
CA LEU A 99 0.58 -2.08 8.28
C LEU A 99 1.43 -3.36 8.24
N GLY A 100 2.67 -3.23 7.77
CA GLY A 100 3.65 -4.30 7.81
C GLY A 100 4.24 -4.47 9.21
N VAL A 101 3.57 -5.25 10.07
CA VAL A 101 3.98 -5.43 11.48
C VAL A 101 5.39 -5.99 11.59
N ASP A 102 5.76 -6.96 10.75
CA ASP A 102 7.12 -7.52 10.74
C ASP A 102 8.17 -6.47 10.35
N ARG A 103 7.87 -5.62 9.36
CA ARG A 103 8.75 -4.52 8.96
C ARG A 103 8.89 -3.48 10.08
N LEU A 104 7.78 -3.13 10.72
CA LEU A 104 7.77 -2.23 11.88
C LEU A 104 8.62 -2.79 13.02
N THR A 105 8.44 -4.06 13.36
CA THR A 105 9.20 -4.76 14.41
C THR A 105 10.70 -4.80 14.08
N MET A 106 11.04 -5.13 12.84
CA MET A 106 12.42 -5.12 12.35
C MET A 106 13.09 -3.77 12.57
N LEU A 107 12.43 -2.68 12.21
CA LEU A 107 12.97 -1.33 12.32
C LEU A 107 13.04 -0.82 13.77
N LEU A 108 12.04 -1.14 14.58
CA LEU A 108 11.98 -0.76 15.99
C LEU A 108 13.10 -1.42 16.81
N LEU A 109 13.35 -2.69 16.55
CA LEU A 109 14.30 -3.50 17.34
C LEU A 109 15.69 -3.59 16.70
N GLY A 110 15.88 -3.05 15.50
CA GLY A 110 17.16 -3.14 14.78
C GLY A 110 17.49 -4.55 14.32
N LEU A 111 16.47 -5.36 14.02
CA LEU A 111 16.58 -6.75 13.56
C LEU A 111 16.56 -6.82 12.03
N ASN A 112 16.96 -7.95 11.47
CA ASN A 112 16.61 -8.26 10.09
C ASN A 112 15.20 -8.89 10.00
N ILE A 113 14.62 -8.95 8.80
CA ILE A 113 13.25 -9.41 8.62
C ILE A 113 13.05 -10.88 9.05
N LYS A 114 14.05 -11.73 8.89
CA LYS A 114 13.98 -13.14 9.27
C LYS A 114 13.94 -13.33 10.79
N GLU A 115 14.56 -12.41 11.54
CA GLU A 115 14.54 -12.39 13.00
C GLU A 115 13.22 -11.83 13.54
N ALA A 116 12.59 -10.91 12.80
CA ALA A 116 11.32 -10.31 13.17
C ALA A 116 10.12 -11.24 12.90
N MET A 117 10.22 -12.09 11.87
CA MET A 117 9.14 -13.02 11.49
C MET A 117 9.18 -14.28 12.32
N PHE A 118 8.03 -14.68 12.88
CA PHE A 118 7.90 -15.91 13.69
C PHE A 118 8.22 -17.18 12.91
N LEU A 119 7.70 -17.30 11.69
CA LEU A 119 7.92 -18.46 10.80
C LEU A 119 8.38 -17.98 9.43
N PHE A 120 9.64 -17.57 9.32
CA PHE A 120 10.15 -17.14 8.02
C PHE A 120 10.46 -18.34 7.11
N ARG A 121 10.24 -18.16 5.80
CA ARG A 121 10.69 -19.06 4.75
C ARG A 121 11.76 -18.40 3.91
N SER A 122 12.74 -19.17 3.51
CA SER A 122 13.79 -18.74 2.58
C SER A 122 14.16 -19.93 1.68
N PRO A 123 14.87 -19.72 0.56
CA PRO A 123 15.36 -20.83 -0.27
C PRO A 123 16.16 -21.88 0.52
N ASP A 124 16.87 -21.44 1.56
CA ASP A 124 17.69 -22.30 2.43
C ASP A 124 16.90 -22.92 3.59
N ARG A 125 15.61 -22.58 3.76
CA ARG A 125 14.76 -23.05 4.85
C ARG A 125 13.32 -23.22 4.36
N LEU A 126 13.09 -24.29 3.62
CA LEU A 126 11.77 -24.60 3.04
C LEU A 126 10.92 -25.53 3.92
N ASN A 127 11.56 -26.33 4.79
CA ASN A 127 10.90 -27.29 5.68
C ASN A 127 11.03 -26.86 7.14
N GLN A 128 9.90 -26.69 7.78
CA GLN A 128 9.76 -26.58 9.23
C GLN A 128 8.72 -27.57 9.70
#